data_652358aac5a81762e2325714e983db33
#
_entry.id   652358aac5a81762e2325714e983db33
#
_cell.length_a   1.000
_cell.length_b   1.000
_cell.length_c   1.000
_cell.angle_alpha   90.00
_cell.angle_beta   90.00
_cell.angle_gamma   90.00
#
_symmetry.space_group_name_H-M   'P 1'
#
loop_
_entity.id
_entity.type
_entity.pdbx_description
1 polymer ?
#
loop_
_entity_poly.entity_id
_entity_poly.type
_entity_poly.pdbx_seq_one_letter_code
_entity_poly.pdbx_strand_id
1 'polypeptide(L)'
;ELIMNLVGTYYKSDYDYEYRELLEEKTDFETVTIINTDKYSVIGEALYNYKMKKANLYAGTRYMYNNSIQNNLPSNNRITTNEIYSYLGITGMMGEKFNYSISAGVNNNIFTTIENKTYNFTYFRPQVKLGYFINESSDLMFNYEVNTENPSVSSLTYNPYFKDPNYIFAGNPNLTPSNNHDFSLSYFKGFKKFVINAEVRYSYTKDAIAPIFQSDDTSIIETFGNLDNAQSMKASLFLQWYPFSNNILRLRLYSEVFHQTNKLGDSEWNHTGYSIIPSVYFAYNKWGLQLFYQTQK
;
A
#
# COMPACT_ATOMS: atom_id res chain seq x y z
N GLU A 1 9.39 -29.67 -6.46
CA GLU A 1 10.46 -28.77 -6.04
C GLU A 1 10.08 -28.15 -4.69
N LEU A 2 11.02 -28.15 -3.75
CA LEU A 2 10.86 -27.50 -2.45
C LEU A 2 11.85 -26.33 -2.40
N ILE A 3 11.35 -25.14 -2.06
CA ILE A 3 12.14 -23.92 -1.90
C ILE A 3 11.97 -23.46 -0.45
N MET A 4 13.07 -23.13 0.22
CA MET A 4 13.07 -22.56 1.56
C MET A 4 13.86 -21.27 1.55
N ASN A 5 13.29 -20.23 2.14
CA ASN A 5 13.91 -18.92 2.29
C ASN A 5 13.91 -18.52 3.76
N LEU A 6 15.00 -17.89 4.20
CA LEU A 6 15.11 -17.26 5.51
C LEU A 6 15.77 -15.90 5.34
N VAL A 7 15.10 -14.87 5.84
CA VAL A 7 15.56 -13.48 5.74
C VAL A 7 15.45 -12.83 7.11
N GLY A 8 16.51 -12.18 7.55
CA GLY A 8 16.53 -11.30 8.71
C GLY A 8 16.73 -9.86 8.28
N THR A 9 16.01 -8.93 8.87
CA THR A 9 16.17 -7.50 8.62
C THR A 9 16.27 -6.73 9.92
N TYR A 10 17.08 -5.67 9.92
CA TYR A 10 17.16 -4.69 10.98
C TYR A 10 17.00 -3.30 10.38
N TYR A 11 16.19 -2.49 11.03
CA TYR A 11 15.96 -1.10 10.64
C TYR A 11 16.03 -0.23 11.89
N LYS A 12 16.75 0.90 11.79
CA LYS A 12 16.83 1.94 12.81
C LYS A 12 16.44 3.27 12.19
N SER A 13 15.64 4.05 12.90
CA SER A 13 15.29 5.42 12.55
C SER A 13 15.30 6.28 13.80
N ASP A 14 15.94 7.43 13.68
CA ASP A 14 15.95 8.48 14.69
C ASP A 14 15.23 9.70 14.09
N TYR A 15 14.27 10.23 14.83
CA TYR A 15 13.46 11.38 14.42
C TYR A 15 13.43 12.39 15.57
N ASP A 16 13.92 13.58 15.30
CA ASP A 16 13.92 14.71 16.22
C ASP A 16 13.03 15.81 15.65
N TYR A 17 12.07 16.23 16.44
CA TYR A 17 11.17 17.32 16.10
C TYR A 17 11.24 18.39 17.20
N GLU A 18 11.51 19.63 16.80
CA GLU A 18 11.53 20.79 17.67
C GLU A 18 10.59 21.85 17.11
N TYR A 19 9.70 22.35 17.95
CA TYR A 19 8.83 23.49 17.63
C TYR A 19 9.01 24.57 18.70
N ARG A 20 9.23 25.81 18.25
CA ARG A 20 9.30 26.99 19.11
C ARG A 20 8.39 28.08 18.59
N GLU A 21 7.60 28.63 19.47
CA GLU A 21 6.85 29.85 19.25
C GLU A 21 7.52 31.01 20.01
N LEU A 22 7.78 32.11 19.30
CA LEU A 22 8.41 33.31 19.86
C LEU A 22 7.39 34.45 19.87
N LEU A 23 7.13 35.01 21.04
CA LEU A 23 6.38 36.23 21.22
C LEU A 23 7.34 37.34 21.70
N GLU A 24 7.47 38.45 20.94
CA GLU A 24 8.39 39.55 21.25
C GLU A 24 9.83 39.10 21.56
N GLU A 25 10.40 38.18 20.73
CA GLU A 25 11.71 37.57 20.88
C GLU A 25 11.89 36.68 22.14
N LYS A 26 10.81 36.41 22.86
CA LYS A 26 10.80 35.44 23.98
C LYS A 26 10.10 34.15 23.55
N THR A 27 10.64 33.03 24.00
CA THR A 27 10.00 31.73 23.79
C THR A 27 8.69 31.69 24.59
N ASP A 28 7.55 31.59 23.89
CA ASP A 28 6.24 31.45 24.51
C ASP A 28 5.86 29.97 24.66
N PHE A 29 6.18 29.19 23.64
CA PHE A 29 5.98 27.75 23.66
C PHE A 29 7.18 27.04 23.02
N GLU A 30 7.59 25.93 23.64
CA GLU A 30 8.64 25.05 23.12
C GLU A 30 8.26 23.61 23.34
N THR A 31 8.35 22.78 22.30
CA THR A 31 8.24 21.33 22.42
C THR A 31 9.36 20.64 21.66
N VAL A 32 9.91 19.61 22.27
CA VAL A 32 10.93 18.75 21.66
C VAL A 32 10.42 17.32 21.73
N THR A 33 10.30 16.68 20.57
CA THR A 33 9.88 15.29 20.47
C THR A 33 11.00 14.48 19.83
N ILE A 34 11.54 13.53 20.57
CA ILE A 34 12.58 12.61 20.10
C ILE A 34 11.97 11.22 20.01
N ILE A 35 11.97 10.64 18.81
CA ILE A 35 11.41 9.32 18.52
C ILE A 35 12.50 8.44 17.92
N ASN A 36 12.97 7.47 18.66
CA ASN A 36 13.92 6.48 18.18
C ASN A 36 13.17 5.16 17.92
N THR A 37 13.30 4.60 16.73
CA THR A 37 12.65 3.35 16.35
C THR A 37 13.68 2.30 15.96
N ASP A 38 13.64 1.17 16.63
CA ASP A 38 14.37 -0.05 16.29
C ASP A 38 13.40 -1.14 15.86
N LYS A 39 13.62 -1.72 14.68
CA LYS A 39 12.78 -2.81 14.16
C LYS A 39 13.63 -4.00 13.73
N TYR A 40 13.28 -5.17 14.24
CA TYR A 40 13.86 -6.46 13.87
C TYR A 40 12.78 -7.31 13.22
N SER A 41 13.11 -7.93 12.09
CA SER A 41 12.20 -8.85 11.42
C SER A 41 12.92 -10.14 11.03
N VAL A 42 12.24 -11.27 11.21
CA VAL A 42 12.67 -12.56 10.70
C VAL A 42 11.53 -13.14 9.89
N ILE A 43 11.83 -13.54 8.66
CA ILE A 43 10.87 -14.13 7.73
C ILE A 43 11.41 -15.48 7.29
N GLY A 44 10.64 -16.53 7.55
CA GLY A 44 10.87 -17.86 7.05
C GLY A 44 9.77 -18.27 6.08
N GLU A 45 10.11 -18.85 4.94
CA GLU A 45 9.16 -19.33 3.95
C GLU A 45 9.54 -20.72 3.47
N ALA A 46 8.53 -21.57 3.31
CA ALA A 46 8.64 -22.86 2.64
C ALA A 46 7.59 -22.94 1.54
N LEU A 47 8.01 -23.22 0.32
CA LEU A 47 7.17 -23.33 -0.86
C LEU A 47 7.41 -24.68 -1.54
N TYR A 48 6.36 -25.43 -1.76
CA TYR A 48 6.37 -26.67 -2.53
C TYR A 48 5.64 -26.49 -3.86
N ASN A 49 6.32 -26.78 -4.96
CA ASN A 49 5.78 -26.76 -6.32
C ASN A 49 5.68 -28.17 -6.88
N TYR A 50 4.50 -28.52 -7.37
CA TYR A 50 4.23 -29.76 -8.07
C TYR A 50 3.83 -29.50 -9.51
N LYS A 51 4.69 -29.89 -10.43
CA LYS A 51 4.53 -29.64 -11.88
C LYS A 51 3.68 -30.75 -12.50
N MET A 52 2.56 -30.36 -13.11
CA MET A 52 1.69 -31.22 -13.92
C MET A 52 1.87 -30.91 -15.40
N LYS A 53 1.29 -31.74 -16.30
CA LYS A 53 1.41 -31.53 -17.76
C LYS A 53 0.85 -30.18 -18.26
N LYS A 54 -0.21 -29.66 -17.63
CA LYS A 54 -0.90 -28.44 -18.08
C LYS A 54 -1.07 -27.39 -16.97
N ALA A 55 -0.60 -27.67 -15.78
CA ALA A 55 -0.72 -26.77 -14.65
C ALA A 55 0.39 -27.03 -13.64
N ASN A 56 0.62 -26.07 -12.76
CA ASN A 56 1.47 -26.25 -11.58
C ASN A 56 0.61 -26.02 -10.33
N LEU A 57 0.63 -26.98 -9.42
CA LEU A 57 0.10 -26.80 -8.08
C LEU A 57 1.21 -26.28 -7.19
N TYR A 58 0.88 -25.39 -6.31
CA TYR A 58 1.81 -24.88 -5.29
C TYR A 58 1.13 -24.77 -3.94
N ALA A 59 1.88 -25.01 -2.89
CA ALA A 59 1.47 -24.78 -1.52
C ALA A 59 2.64 -24.21 -0.75
N GLY A 60 2.37 -23.25 0.11
CA GLY A 60 3.43 -22.61 0.88
C GLY A 60 2.95 -22.14 2.23
N THR A 61 3.93 -21.93 3.11
CA THR A 61 3.73 -21.28 4.39
C THR A 61 4.84 -20.26 4.61
N ARG A 62 4.47 -19.08 5.10
CA ARG A 62 5.37 -18.01 5.49
C ARG A 62 5.12 -17.67 6.94
N TYR A 63 6.17 -17.67 7.72
CA TYR A 63 6.17 -17.14 9.08
C TYR A 63 6.94 -15.83 9.10
N MET A 64 6.38 -14.80 9.72
CA MET A 64 7.03 -13.51 9.91
C MET A 64 6.94 -13.10 11.38
N TYR A 65 8.08 -12.84 11.97
CA TYR A 65 8.21 -12.23 13.28
C TYR A 65 8.74 -10.81 13.12
N ASN A 66 8.02 -9.85 13.69
CA ASN A 66 8.48 -8.46 13.79
C ASN A 66 8.48 -8.04 15.26
N ASN A 67 9.54 -7.37 15.67
CA ASN A 67 9.62 -6.69 16.93
C ASN A 67 10.02 -5.22 16.66
N SER A 68 9.14 -4.31 16.99
CA SER A 68 9.35 -2.87 16.82
C SER A 68 9.33 -2.20 18.18
N ILE A 69 10.40 -1.48 18.47
CA ILE A 69 10.58 -0.73 19.72
C ILE A 69 10.65 0.73 19.32
N GLN A 70 9.77 1.54 19.88
CA GLN A 70 9.77 2.98 19.70
C GLN A 70 10.00 3.64 21.07
N ASN A 71 11.11 4.32 21.20
CA ASN A 71 11.49 5.05 22.40
C ASN A 71 11.08 6.50 22.23
N ASN A 72 10.01 6.90 22.90
CA ASN A 72 9.55 8.28 23.00
C ASN A 72 9.71 8.68 24.46
N LEU A 73 10.47 9.70 24.76
CA LEU A 73 10.52 10.20 26.13
C LEU A 73 9.14 10.77 26.55
N PRO A 74 8.51 10.32 27.66
CA PRO A 74 9.08 9.45 28.72
C PRO A 74 8.74 7.95 28.59
N SER A 75 8.16 7.46 27.50
CA SER A 75 7.69 6.07 27.38
C SER A 75 8.39 5.27 26.29
N ASN A 76 8.58 3.98 26.56
CA ASN A 76 9.06 3.03 25.57
C ASN A 76 7.91 2.19 25.07
N ASN A 77 7.71 2.18 23.76
CA ASN A 77 6.62 1.47 23.11
C ASN A 77 7.18 0.26 22.37
N ARG A 78 6.66 -0.92 22.67
CA ARG A 78 7.06 -2.15 22.00
C ARG A 78 5.86 -2.85 21.41
N ILE A 79 5.94 -3.19 20.13
CA ILE A 79 4.95 -4.02 19.45
C ILE A 79 5.64 -5.22 18.87
N THR A 80 5.11 -6.38 19.18
CA THR A 80 5.55 -7.66 18.62
C THR A 80 4.46 -8.20 17.72
N THR A 81 4.82 -8.58 16.50
CA THR A 81 3.89 -9.19 15.53
C THR A 81 4.39 -10.56 15.13
N ASN A 82 3.52 -11.55 15.21
CA ASN A 82 3.71 -12.90 14.67
C ASN A 82 2.67 -13.12 13.59
N GLU A 83 3.10 -13.43 12.38
CA GLU A 83 2.22 -13.71 11.25
C GLU A 83 2.54 -15.06 10.66
N ILE A 84 1.52 -15.89 10.49
CA ILE A 84 1.60 -17.15 9.76
C ILE A 84 0.62 -17.07 8.59
N TYR A 85 1.15 -17.13 7.38
CA TYR A 85 0.36 -17.20 6.15
C TYR A 85 0.59 -18.52 5.46
N SER A 86 -0.48 -19.32 5.35
CA SER A 86 -0.45 -20.60 4.64
C SER A 86 -1.40 -20.56 3.47
N TYR A 87 -0.95 -21.02 2.31
CA TYR A 87 -1.70 -20.92 1.06
C TYR A 87 -1.49 -22.13 0.16
N LEU A 88 -2.45 -22.34 -0.72
CA LEU A 88 -2.37 -23.27 -1.82
C LEU A 88 -2.92 -22.62 -3.08
N GLY A 89 -2.43 -23.06 -4.23
CA GLY A 89 -2.87 -22.49 -5.49
C GLY A 89 -2.52 -23.35 -6.69
N ILE A 90 -3.06 -22.92 -7.82
CA ILE A 90 -2.85 -23.52 -9.13
C ILE A 90 -2.59 -22.44 -10.14
N THR A 91 -1.61 -22.65 -11.00
CA THR A 91 -1.34 -21.79 -12.15
C THR A 91 -1.20 -22.63 -13.41
N GLY A 92 -1.64 -22.10 -14.52
CA GLY A 92 -1.55 -22.84 -15.79
C GLY A 92 -2.05 -22.05 -16.97
N MET A 93 -2.09 -22.75 -18.12
CA MET A 93 -2.67 -22.25 -19.35
C MET A 93 -3.79 -23.16 -19.84
N MET A 94 -4.88 -22.57 -20.27
CA MET A 94 -6.00 -23.24 -20.91
C MET A 94 -6.00 -22.86 -22.40
N GLY A 95 -5.56 -23.81 -23.24
CA GLY A 95 -5.21 -23.52 -24.62
C GLY A 95 -3.98 -22.62 -24.72
N GLU A 96 -3.91 -21.83 -25.80
CA GLU A 96 -2.78 -20.93 -26.07
C GLU A 96 -3.03 -19.48 -25.62
N LYS A 97 -4.26 -19.17 -25.24
CA LYS A 97 -4.70 -17.79 -25.04
C LYS A 97 -5.08 -17.44 -23.60
N PHE A 98 -5.42 -18.41 -22.78
CA PHE A 98 -5.92 -18.12 -21.44
C PHE A 98 -4.95 -18.64 -20.39
N ASN A 99 -4.35 -17.72 -19.63
CA ASN A 99 -3.57 -18.05 -18.45
C ASN A 99 -4.37 -17.78 -17.18
N TYR A 100 -4.10 -18.57 -16.15
CA TYR A 100 -4.74 -18.39 -14.85
C TYR A 100 -3.76 -18.70 -13.72
N SER A 101 -3.95 -17.97 -12.62
CA SER A 101 -3.33 -18.24 -11.33
C SER A 101 -4.39 -17.99 -10.26
N ILE A 102 -4.75 -19.04 -9.54
CA ILE A 102 -5.78 -18.98 -8.50
C ILE A 102 -5.15 -19.56 -7.24
N SER A 103 -5.22 -18.80 -6.16
CA SER A 103 -4.78 -19.27 -4.85
C SER A 103 -5.72 -18.83 -3.75
N ALA A 104 -5.68 -19.56 -2.66
CA ALA A 104 -6.37 -19.22 -1.44
C ALA A 104 -5.45 -19.52 -0.25
N GLY A 105 -5.43 -18.62 0.70
CA GLY A 105 -4.65 -18.75 1.90
C GLY A 105 -5.37 -18.24 3.12
N VAL A 106 -4.85 -18.65 4.27
CA VAL A 106 -5.27 -18.14 5.57
C VAL A 106 -4.09 -17.46 6.23
N ASN A 107 -4.30 -16.24 6.63
CA ASN A 107 -3.34 -15.44 7.38
C ASN A 107 -3.80 -15.33 8.82
N ASN A 108 -3.00 -15.82 9.75
CA ASN A 108 -3.19 -15.59 11.18
C ASN A 108 -2.13 -14.60 11.66
N ASN A 109 -2.60 -13.53 12.28
CA ASN A 109 -1.78 -12.44 12.75
C ASN A 109 -2.03 -12.18 14.23
N ILE A 110 -0.97 -12.33 15.02
CA ILE A 110 -0.98 -12.07 16.45
C ILE A 110 -0.06 -10.89 16.71
N PHE A 111 -0.60 -9.80 17.23
CA PHE A 111 0.23 -8.69 17.68
C PHE A 111 -0.02 -8.37 19.15
N THR A 112 1.06 -8.06 19.85
CA THR A 112 1.06 -7.72 21.27
C THR A 112 1.58 -6.30 21.44
N THR A 113 0.79 -5.46 22.09
CA THR A 113 1.12 -4.07 22.41
C THR A 113 1.89 -3.98 23.73
N ILE A 114 2.32 -2.77 24.07
CA ILE A 114 3.05 -2.43 25.29
C ILE A 114 2.32 -2.82 26.56
N GLU A 115 1.00 -2.64 26.58
CA GLU A 115 0.16 -2.99 27.72
C GLU A 115 -0.05 -4.49 27.86
N ASN A 116 0.75 -5.30 27.11
CA ASN A 116 0.59 -6.76 26.99
C ASN A 116 -0.79 -7.18 26.49
N LYS A 117 -1.51 -6.25 25.84
CA LYS A 117 -2.77 -6.56 25.16
C LYS A 117 -2.46 -7.29 23.88
N THR A 118 -2.94 -8.51 23.76
CA THR A 118 -2.74 -9.36 22.59
C THR A 118 -3.99 -9.41 21.75
N TYR A 119 -3.81 -9.18 20.45
CA TYR A 119 -4.84 -9.27 19.44
C TYR A 119 -4.52 -10.43 18.52
N ASN A 120 -5.54 -11.20 18.16
CA ASN A 120 -5.41 -12.33 17.25
C ASN A 120 -6.46 -12.20 16.15
N PHE A 121 -5.99 -12.08 14.90
CA PHE A 121 -6.85 -11.91 13.73
C PHE A 121 -6.54 -13.01 12.72
N THR A 122 -7.60 -13.58 12.16
CA THR A 122 -7.49 -14.59 11.10
C THR A 122 -8.26 -14.11 9.89
N TYR A 123 -7.57 -14.07 8.73
CA TYR A 123 -8.11 -13.58 7.48
C TYR A 123 -7.97 -14.62 6.38
N PHE A 124 -9.01 -14.74 5.57
CA PHE A 124 -8.96 -15.48 4.34
C PHE A 124 -8.43 -14.58 3.22
N ARG A 125 -7.40 -15.03 2.50
CA ARG A 125 -6.70 -14.26 1.46
C ARG A 125 -6.75 -14.99 0.12
N PRO A 126 -7.83 -14.85 -0.65
CA PRO A 126 -7.92 -15.34 -2.02
C PRO A 126 -7.12 -14.44 -2.96
N GLN A 127 -6.56 -15.03 -4.00
CA GLN A 127 -5.95 -14.32 -5.12
C GLN A 127 -6.36 -15.00 -6.42
N VAL A 128 -6.81 -14.22 -7.39
CA VAL A 128 -7.18 -14.67 -8.72
C VAL A 128 -6.52 -13.75 -9.74
N LYS A 129 -5.73 -14.33 -10.65
CA LYS A 129 -5.14 -13.64 -11.80
C LYS A 129 -5.54 -14.40 -13.06
N LEU A 130 -6.22 -13.72 -13.97
CA LEU A 130 -6.67 -14.26 -15.24
C LEU A 130 -6.11 -13.39 -16.35
N GLY A 131 -5.52 -14.01 -17.36
CA GLY A 131 -5.00 -13.32 -18.52
C GLY A 131 -5.54 -13.95 -19.80
N TYR A 132 -5.97 -13.13 -20.74
CA TYR A 132 -6.42 -13.54 -22.05
C TYR A 132 -5.62 -12.85 -23.14
N PHE A 133 -4.82 -13.63 -23.88
CA PHE A 133 -4.08 -13.16 -25.05
C PHE A 133 -5.04 -13.10 -26.25
N ILE A 134 -5.47 -11.88 -26.58
CA ILE A 134 -6.34 -11.64 -27.77
C ILE A 134 -5.55 -11.99 -29.03
N ASN A 135 -4.30 -11.53 -29.09
CA ASN A 135 -3.29 -11.85 -30.10
C ASN A 135 -1.89 -11.56 -29.53
N GLU A 136 -0.83 -11.74 -30.35
CA GLU A 136 0.58 -11.55 -29.93
C GLU A 136 0.92 -10.16 -29.39
N SER A 137 0.11 -9.16 -29.67
CA SER A 137 0.34 -7.76 -29.29
C SER A 137 -0.74 -7.16 -28.39
N SER A 138 -1.70 -7.97 -27.94
CA SER A 138 -2.78 -7.47 -27.07
C SER A 138 -3.27 -8.52 -26.10
N ASP A 139 -3.47 -8.09 -24.88
CA ASP A 139 -3.97 -8.92 -23.79
C ASP A 139 -4.94 -8.16 -22.90
N LEU A 140 -5.72 -8.92 -22.17
CA LEU A 140 -6.63 -8.49 -21.13
C LEU A 140 -6.26 -9.24 -19.86
N MET A 141 -6.04 -8.52 -18.76
CA MET A 141 -5.69 -9.10 -17.46
C MET A 141 -6.67 -8.66 -16.39
N PHE A 142 -7.18 -9.63 -15.65
CA PHE A 142 -7.98 -9.42 -14.45
C PHE A 142 -7.20 -9.90 -13.23
N ASN A 143 -7.16 -9.08 -12.18
CA ASN A 143 -6.60 -9.45 -10.89
C ASN A 143 -7.61 -9.15 -9.79
N TYR A 144 -7.71 -10.06 -8.85
CA TYR A 144 -8.38 -9.87 -7.57
C TYR A 144 -7.50 -10.42 -6.48
N GLU A 145 -7.32 -9.65 -5.40
CA GLU A 145 -6.59 -10.10 -4.21
C GLU A 145 -7.16 -9.49 -2.95
N VAL A 146 -6.99 -10.20 -1.86
CA VAL A 146 -7.28 -9.70 -0.50
C VAL A 146 -5.99 -9.57 0.28
N ASN A 147 -5.75 -8.38 0.82
CA ASN A 147 -4.60 -8.06 1.65
C ASN A 147 -5.05 -7.50 3.00
N THR A 148 -4.26 -7.75 4.05
CA THR A 148 -4.48 -7.20 5.38
C THR A 148 -3.35 -6.24 5.73
N GLU A 149 -3.68 -5.11 6.34
CA GLU A 149 -2.71 -4.15 6.83
C GLU A 149 -2.85 -3.99 8.34
N ASN A 150 -1.74 -4.18 9.05
CA ASN A 150 -1.70 -4.01 10.49
C ASN A 150 -1.48 -2.55 10.87
N PRO A 151 -2.05 -2.08 11.99
CA PRO A 151 -1.72 -0.78 12.53
C PRO A 151 -0.21 -0.64 12.77
N SER A 152 0.32 0.54 12.49
CA SER A 152 1.72 0.87 12.77
C SER A 152 1.95 1.07 14.27
N VAL A 153 3.23 0.98 14.71
CA VAL A 153 3.58 1.28 16.12
C VAL A 153 3.14 2.69 16.50
N SER A 154 3.42 3.67 15.63
CA SER A 154 3.06 5.06 15.89
C SER A 154 1.56 5.30 15.97
N SER A 155 0.76 4.58 15.17
CA SER A 155 -0.69 4.70 15.22
C SER A 155 -1.32 4.05 16.47
N LEU A 156 -0.68 3.03 17.05
CA LEU A 156 -1.15 2.33 18.26
C LEU A 156 -0.65 2.97 19.55
N THR A 157 0.42 3.78 19.48
CA THR A 157 1.05 4.33 20.69
C THR A 157 0.23 5.47 21.25
N TYR A 158 -0.42 5.26 22.40
CA TYR A 158 -1.05 6.34 23.16
C TYR A 158 0.01 7.07 24.00
N ASN A 159 0.76 7.96 23.36
CA ASN A 159 1.67 8.88 23.99
C ASN A 159 1.48 10.26 23.35
N PRO A 160 0.53 11.06 23.90
CA PRO A 160 0.23 12.37 23.34
C PRO A 160 1.47 13.27 23.33
N TYR A 161 1.72 13.93 22.21
CA TYR A 161 2.73 14.97 22.11
C TYR A 161 2.21 16.17 21.32
N PHE A 162 2.70 17.34 21.66
CA PHE A 162 2.34 18.58 20.99
C PHE A 162 3.14 18.71 19.69
N LYS A 163 2.45 18.94 18.58
CA LYS A 163 3.05 19.41 17.32
C LYS A 163 3.15 20.93 17.30
N ASP A 164 2.20 21.61 17.94
CA ASP A 164 2.18 23.03 18.26
C ASP A 164 1.28 23.26 19.49
N PRO A 165 1.14 24.49 20.02
CA PRO A 165 0.36 24.77 21.24
C PRO A 165 -1.09 24.24 21.21
N ASN A 166 -1.69 24.22 20.02
CA ASN A 166 -3.10 23.87 19.83
C ASN A 166 -3.27 22.58 19.02
N TYR A 167 -2.19 21.84 18.75
CA TYR A 167 -2.22 20.65 17.91
C TYR A 167 -1.50 19.48 18.58
N ILE A 168 -2.29 18.48 18.97
CA ILE A 168 -1.82 17.31 19.71
C ILE A 168 -1.94 16.09 18.80
N PHE A 169 -0.89 15.28 18.78
CA PHE A 169 -0.97 13.94 18.19
C PHE A 169 -1.07 12.90 19.29
N ALA A 170 -1.99 11.93 19.13
CA ALA A 170 -2.12 10.78 20.02
C ALA A 170 -2.49 9.54 19.21
N GLY A 171 -1.72 8.47 19.31
CA GLY A 171 -2.09 7.18 18.73
C GLY A 171 -3.31 6.57 19.42
N ASN A 172 -3.87 5.54 18.80
CA ASN A 172 -5.06 4.83 19.29
C ASN A 172 -4.74 3.33 19.49
N PRO A 173 -4.63 2.85 20.74
CA PRO A 173 -4.32 1.45 21.01
C PRO A 173 -5.48 0.47 20.70
N ASN A 174 -6.66 0.98 20.32
CA ASN A 174 -7.83 0.16 20.00
C ASN A 174 -7.97 -0.13 18.49
N LEU A 175 -6.99 0.27 17.68
CA LEU A 175 -7.01 -0.01 16.24
C LEU A 175 -6.99 -1.50 15.95
N THR A 176 -7.76 -1.89 14.95
CA THR A 176 -7.75 -3.24 14.37
C THR A 176 -7.12 -3.21 12.99
N PRO A 177 -6.55 -4.34 12.50
CA PRO A 177 -6.08 -4.42 11.14
C PRO A 177 -7.18 -4.18 10.11
N SER A 178 -6.82 -3.53 9.01
CA SER A 178 -7.70 -3.34 7.87
C SER A 178 -7.67 -4.53 6.92
N ASN A 179 -8.77 -4.76 6.19
CA ASN A 179 -8.88 -5.82 5.19
C ASN A 179 -9.24 -5.20 3.83
N ASN A 180 -8.31 -5.29 2.90
CA ASN A 180 -8.41 -4.64 1.59
C ASN A 180 -8.67 -5.65 0.47
N HIS A 181 -9.73 -5.44 -0.30
CA HIS A 181 -10.12 -6.17 -1.49
C HIS A 181 -9.79 -5.33 -2.72
N ASP A 182 -8.81 -5.76 -3.50
CA ASP A 182 -8.38 -5.09 -4.72
C ASP A 182 -8.82 -5.85 -5.96
N PHE A 183 -9.48 -5.14 -6.88
CA PHE A 183 -9.87 -5.62 -8.20
C PHE A 183 -9.23 -4.75 -9.26
N SER A 184 -8.62 -5.35 -10.27
CA SER A 184 -8.16 -4.60 -11.43
C SER A 184 -8.44 -5.35 -12.73
N LEU A 185 -8.77 -4.57 -13.76
CA LEU A 185 -8.91 -5.03 -15.12
C LEU A 185 -8.06 -4.12 -16.00
N SER A 186 -7.08 -4.70 -16.69
CA SER A 186 -6.19 -3.98 -17.58
C SER A 186 -6.23 -4.54 -18.99
N TYR A 187 -6.17 -3.65 -19.96
CA TYR A 187 -6.06 -3.95 -21.38
C TYR A 187 -4.77 -3.36 -21.93
N PHE A 188 -3.95 -4.19 -22.54
CA PHE A 188 -2.75 -3.78 -23.24
C PHE A 188 -2.89 -4.01 -24.75
N LYS A 189 -2.39 -3.06 -25.54
CA LYS A 189 -2.26 -3.19 -26.99
C LYS A 189 -0.99 -2.50 -27.48
N GLY A 190 -0.13 -3.28 -28.12
CA GLY A 190 1.04 -2.81 -28.83
C GLY A 190 0.82 -2.80 -30.34
N PHE A 191 1.17 -1.70 -31.01
CA PHE A 191 1.27 -1.54 -32.45
C PHE A 191 2.70 -1.15 -32.80
N LYS A 192 3.08 -1.18 -34.08
CA LYS A 192 4.41 -0.74 -34.49
C LYS A 192 4.81 0.66 -33.96
N LYS A 193 3.84 1.57 -33.90
CA LYS A 193 4.05 2.98 -33.53
C LYS A 193 3.28 3.42 -32.30
N PHE A 194 2.41 2.59 -31.75
CA PHE A 194 1.56 2.94 -30.61
C PHE A 194 1.57 1.86 -29.55
N VAL A 195 1.55 2.30 -28.30
CA VAL A 195 1.28 1.46 -27.13
C VAL A 195 0.11 2.08 -26.39
N ILE A 196 -0.86 1.25 -26.06
CA ILE A 196 -2.03 1.62 -25.27
C ILE A 196 -2.07 0.68 -24.07
N ASN A 197 -2.22 1.26 -22.87
CA ASN A 197 -2.54 0.52 -21.66
C ASN A 197 -3.68 1.27 -20.95
N ALA A 198 -4.79 0.57 -20.74
CA ALA A 198 -5.95 1.08 -20.01
C ALA A 198 -6.21 0.18 -18.80
N GLU A 199 -6.45 0.75 -17.65
CA GLU A 199 -6.71 0.01 -16.40
C GLU A 199 -7.89 0.64 -15.66
N VAL A 200 -8.76 -0.21 -15.14
CA VAL A 200 -9.76 0.14 -14.14
C VAL A 200 -9.45 -0.65 -12.87
N ARG A 201 -9.38 0.04 -11.74
CA ARG A 201 -9.15 -0.54 -10.42
C ARG A 201 -10.28 -0.14 -9.48
N TYR A 202 -10.73 -1.09 -8.68
CA TYR A 202 -11.62 -0.86 -7.56
C TYR A 202 -11.02 -1.48 -6.31
N SER A 203 -10.91 -0.69 -5.25
CA SER A 203 -10.45 -1.13 -3.93
C SER A 203 -11.55 -0.89 -2.89
N TYR A 204 -11.82 -1.91 -2.09
CA TYR A 204 -12.71 -1.83 -0.94
C TYR A 204 -11.94 -2.25 0.32
N THR A 205 -11.77 -1.33 1.25
CA THR A 205 -11.06 -1.58 2.51
C THR A 205 -12.06 -1.51 3.67
N LYS A 206 -12.27 -2.64 4.32
CA LYS A 206 -13.01 -2.73 5.57
C LYS A 206 -12.07 -2.39 6.73
N ASP A 207 -12.60 -1.69 7.75
CA ASP A 207 -11.85 -1.27 8.93
C ASP A 207 -10.60 -0.46 8.56
N ALA A 208 -10.69 0.39 7.52
CA ALA A 208 -9.57 1.17 7.00
C ALA A 208 -8.99 2.09 8.08
N ILE A 209 -7.67 2.01 8.29
CA ILE A 209 -6.98 2.86 9.27
C ILE A 209 -6.75 4.23 8.66
N ALA A 210 -7.30 5.26 9.27
CA ALA A 210 -7.17 6.64 8.79
C ALA A 210 -6.92 7.62 9.93
N PRO A 211 -6.26 8.76 9.67
CA PRO A 211 -6.20 9.86 10.62
C PRO A 211 -7.60 10.42 10.87
N ILE A 212 -7.92 10.66 12.13
CA ILE A 212 -9.16 11.28 12.59
C ILE A 212 -8.78 12.53 13.37
N PHE A 213 -9.46 13.63 13.07
CA PHE A 213 -9.27 14.91 13.74
C PHE A 213 -10.46 15.17 14.65
N GLN A 214 -10.16 15.43 15.90
CA GLN A 214 -11.11 15.86 16.91
C GLN A 214 -10.73 17.26 17.34
N SER A 215 -11.69 18.14 17.54
CA SER A 215 -11.43 19.49 18.06
C SER A 215 -12.23 19.71 19.32
N ASP A 216 -11.60 20.30 20.31
CA ASP A 216 -12.25 20.99 21.40
C ASP A 216 -12.14 22.51 21.21
N ASP A 217 -12.57 23.31 22.18
CA ASP A 217 -12.58 24.78 22.07
C ASP A 217 -11.16 25.39 21.93
N THR A 218 -10.10 24.63 22.23
CA THR A 218 -8.72 25.13 22.34
C THR A 218 -7.71 24.36 21.53
N SER A 219 -8.00 23.11 21.14
CA SER A 219 -7.01 22.22 20.56
C SER A 219 -7.58 21.31 19.45
N ILE A 220 -6.74 20.96 18.51
CA ILE A 220 -6.99 19.90 17.52
C ILE A 220 -6.22 18.67 17.96
N ILE A 221 -6.92 17.56 18.09
CA ILE A 221 -6.31 16.26 18.38
C ILE A 221 -6.34 15.41 17.11
N GLU A 222 -5.16 15.13 16.56
CA GLU A 222 -5.00 14.13 15.51
C GLU A 222 -4.80 12.76 16.14
N THR A 223 -5.63 11.82 15.75
CA THR A 223 -5.50 10.42 16.16
C THR A 223 -5.75 9.50 14.98
N PHE A 224 -5.72 8.20 15.18
CA PHE A 224 -6.12 7.22 14.17
C PHE A 224 -7.40 6.51 14.58
N GLY A 225 -8.21 6.12 13.60
CA GLY A 225 -9.39 5.31 13.80
C GLY A 225 -9.58 4.32 12.67
N ASN A 226 -10.36 3.29 12.93
CA ASN A 226 -10.86 2.41 11.87
C ASN A 226 -12.14 3.02 11.30
N LEU A 227 -12.11 3.33 10.01
CA LEU A 227 -13.32 3.67 9.25
C LEU A 227 -14.16 2.42 9.05
N ASP A 228 -15.49 2.53 8.94
CA ASP A 228 -16.35 1.39 8.58
C ASP A 228 -15.92 0.79 7.24
N ASN A 229 -15.64 1.66 6.27
CA ASN A 229 -15.02 1.31 5.01
C ASN A 229 -14.40 2.51 4.31
N ALA A 230 -13.44 2.22 3.43
CA ALA A 230 -12.93 3.13 2.42
C ALA A 230 -13.02 2.46 1.06
N GLN A 231 -13.52 3.17 0.07
CA GLN A 231 -13.65 2.68 -1.30
C GLN A 231 -12.89 3.60 -2.24
N SER A 232 -12.25 3.04 -3.25
CA SER A 232 -11.58 3.81 -4.29
C SER A 232 -11.84 3.18 -5.64
N MET A 233 -12.29 3.98 -6.59
CA MET A 233 -12.40 3.61 -7.99
C MET A 233 -11.48 4.48 -8.81
N LYS A 234 -10.65 3.87 -9.64
CA LYS A 234 -9.65 4.52 -10.46
C LYS A 234 -9.71 4.01 -11.89
N ALA A 235 -9.69 4.91 -12.86
CA ALA A 235 -9.50 4.57 -14.26
C ALA A 235 -8.28 5.32 -14.81
N SER A 236 -7.37 4.61 -15.46
CA SER A 236 -6.16 5.18 -16.03
C SER A 236 -5.98 4.77 -17.49
N LEU A 237 -5.37 5.66 -18.26
CA LEU A 237 -5.04 5.46 -19.66
C LEU A 237 -3.61 5.93 -19.92
N PHE A 238 -2.78 5.04 -20.42
CA PHE A 238 -1.45 5.34 -20.92
C PHE A 238 -1.41 5.15 -22.42
N LEU A 239 -1.06 6.20 -23.14
CA LEU A 239 -0.82 6.20 -24.58
C LEU A 239 0.63 6.55 -24.86
N GLN A 240 1.27 5.83 -25.76
CA GLN A 240 2.60 6.16 -26.23
C GLN A 240 2.64 6.06 -27.75
N TRP A 241 3.16 7.10 -28.39
CA TRP A 241 3.31 7.17 -29.83
C TRP A 241 4.76 7.40 -30.22
N TYR A 242 5.19 6.64 -31.20
CA TYR A 242 6.51 6.74 -31.87
C TYR A 242 6.30 7.28 -33.28
N PRO A 243 6.38 8.62 -33.51
CA PRO A 243 6.17 9.22 -34.83
C PRO A 243 7.14 8.69 -35.88
N PHE A 244 8.40 8.45 -35.47
CA PHE A 244 9.47 8.00 -36.33
C PHE A 244 9.94 6.57 -35.99
N SER A 245 10.40 5.83 -37.00
CA SER A 245 10.85 4.44 -36.83
C SER A 245 12.15 4.29 -36.03
N ASN A 246 12.91 5.35 -35.87
CA ASN A 246 14.23 5.37 -35.18
C ASN A 246 14.14 5.71 -33.68
N ASN A 247 12.96 5.78 -33.12
CA ASN A 247 12.72 6.08 -31.70
C ASN A 247 13.31 7.43 -31.20
N ILE A 248 13.65 8.34 -32.11
CA ILE A 248 14.19 9.67 -31.77
C ILE A 248 13.15 10.48 -30.97
N LEU A 249 11.86 10.36 -31.31
CA LEU A 249 10.78 11.07 -30.66
C LEU A 249 9.76 10.06 -30.12
N ARG A 250 9.40 10.24 -28.83
CA ARG A 250 8.28 9.55 -28.18
C ARG A 250 7.36 10.57 -27.54
N LEU A 251 6.10 10.48 -27.88
CA LEU A 251 5.04 11.24 -27.23
C LEU A 251 4.28 10.31 -26.30
N ARG A 252 4.02 10.75 -25.09
CA ARG A 252 3.27 9.98 -24.08
C ARG A 252 2.17 10.85 -23.50
N LEU A 253 1.06 10.21 -23.23
CA LEU A 253 -0.02 10.75 -22.43
C LEU A 253 -0.37 9.74 -21.34
N TYR A 254 -0.26 10.14 -20.10
CA TYR A 254 -0.87 9.44 -18.99
C TYR A 254 -2.04 10.26 -18.49
N SER A 255 -3.18 9.62 -18.31
CA SER A 255 -4.36 10.24 -17.70
C SER A 255 -4.98 9.30 -16.69
N GLU A 256 -5.48 9.85 -15.62
CA GLU A 256 -6.10 9.14 -14.52
C GLU A 256 -7.27 9.95 -13.98
N VAL A 257 -8.35 9.27 -13.64
CA VAL A 257 -9.45 9.80 -12.84
C VAL A 257 -9.70 8.84 -11.69
N PHE A 258 -9.95 9.38 -10.52
CA PHE A 258 -10.28 8.58 -9.34
C PHE A 258 -11.44 9.18 -8.56
N HIS A 259 -12.17 8.31 -7.91
CA HIS A 259 -13.21 8.64 -6.95
C HIS A 259 -12.99 7.82 -5.70
N GLN A 260 -12.95 8.48 -4.55
CA GLN A 260 -12.75 7.88 -3.23
C GLN A 260 -13.92 8.23 -2.33
N THR A 261 -14.43 7.24 -1.61
CA THR A 261 -15.48 7.37 -0.60
C THR A 261 -14.98 6.77 0.71
N ASN A 262 -15.12 7.52 1.80
CA ASN A 262 -14.80 7.07 3.14
C ASN A 262 -16.03 7.18 4.03
N LYS A 263 -16.26 6.18 4.90
CA LYS A 263 -17.42 6.14 5.78
C LYS A 263 -17.01 5.85 7.22
N LEU A 264 -17.57 6.64 8.15
CA LEU A 264 -17.43 6.45 9.59
C LEU A 264 -18.76 6.79 10.27
N GLY A 265 -19.47 5.78 10.81
CA GLY A 265 -20.81 5.93 11.36
C GLY A 265 -21.79 6.48 10.33
N ASP A 266 -22.45 7.57 10.67
CA ASP A 266 -23.39 8.27 9.78
C ASP A 266 -22.71 9.26 8.82
N SER A 267 -21.39 9.47 8.97
CA SER A 267 -20.64 10.42 8.16
C SER A 267 -20.04 9.72 6.95
N GLU A 268 -20.23 10.34 5.79
CA GLU A 268 -19.63 9.92 4.52
C GLU A 268 -19.03 11.14 3.81
N TRP A 269 -17.80 10.99 3.32
CA TRP A 269 -17.14 12.02 2.54
C TRP A 269 -16.49 11.44 1.29
N ASN A 270 -16.62 12.19 0.21
CA ASN A 270 -16.21 11.80 -1.12
C ASN A 270 -15.16 12.76 -1.67
N HIS A 271 -14.21 12.21 -2.41
CA HIS A 271 -13.22 12.98 -3.14
C HIS A 271 -13.09 12.43 -4.56
N THR A 272 -13.16 13.33 -5.54
CA THR A 272 -12.93 13.01 -6.95
C THR A 272 -11.80 13.86 -7.47
N GLY A 273 -10.85 13.23 -8.13
CA GLY A 273 -9.72 13.94 -8.72
C GLY A 273 -9.32 13.37 -10.07
N TYR A 274 -8.50 14.11 -10.79
CA TYR A 274 -7.90 13.66 -12.03
C TYR A 274 -6.46 14.15 -12.19
N SER A 275 -5.70 13.43 -13.00
CA SER A 275 -4.35 13.81 -13.40
C SER A 275 -4.15 13.57 -14.89
N ILE A 276 -3.55 14.52 -15.59
CA ILE A 276 -3.20 14.42 -17.01
C ILE A 276 -1.74 14.83 -17.16
N ILE A 277 -0.92 13.92 -17.71
CA ILE A 277 0.52 14.12 -17.84
C ILE A 277 0.95 13.84 -19.28
N PRO A 278 0.90 14.84 -20.18
CA PRO A 278 1.56 14.76 -21.47
C PRO A 278 3.07 14.85 -21.30
N SER A 279 3.81 14.05 -22.07
CA SER A 279 5.27 14.02 -22.02
C SER A 279 5.87 13.85 -23.42
N VAL A 280 6.97 14.53 -23.65
CA VAL A 280 7.76 14.45 -24.89
C VAL A 280 9.14 13.98 -24.54
N TYR A 281 9.61 12.95 -25.23
CA TYR A 281 10.97 12.42 -25.11
C TYR A 281 11.64 12.54 -26.48
N PHE A 282 12.76 13.21 -26.51
CA PHE A 282 13.61 13.33 -27.70
C PHE A 282 14.99 12.80 -27.38
N ALA A 283 15.50 11.92 -28.22
CA ALA A 283 16.85 11.36 -28.08
C ALA A 283 17.52 11.27 -29.46
N TYR A 284 18.63 11.98 -29.63
CA TYR A 284 19.42 11.96 -30.85
C TYR A 284 20.90 11.98 -30.53
N ASN A 285 21.65 11.01 -31.00
CA ASN A 285 23.07 10.78 -30.69
C ASN A 285 23.30 10.74 -29.17
N LYS A 286 24.09 11.72 -28.66
CA LYS A 286 24.41 11.88 -27.24
C LYS A 286 23.44 12.82 -26.49
N TRP A 287 22.43 13.36 -27.16
CA TRP A 287 21.49 14.31 -26.60
C TRP A 287 20.19 13.64 -26.22
N GLY A 288 19.72 13.93 -25.03
CA GLY A 288 18.40 13.52 -24.54
C GLY A 288 17.67 14.71 -23.93
N LEU A 289 16.40 14.88 -24.27
CA LEU A 289 15.50 15.89 -23.72
C LEU A 289 14.22 15.20 -23.32
N GLN A 290 13.78 15.48 -22.09
CA GLN A 290 12.46 15.10 -21.61
C GLN A 290 11.73 16.32 -21.11
N LEU A 291 10.54 16.54 -21.62
CA LEU A 291 9.61 17.57 -21.15
C LEU A 291 8.33 16.87 -20.72
N PHE A 292 7.76 17.33 -19.63
CA PHE A 292 6.43 16.89 -19.20
C PHE A 292 5.70 18.05 -18.54
N TYR A 293 4.39 17.98 -18.57
CA TYR A 293 3.50 18.86 -17.85
C TYR A 293 2.52 18.02 -17.07
N GLN A 294 2.26 18.36 -15.82
CA GLN A 294 1.29 17.68 -14.98
C GLN A 294 0.22 18.67 -14.56
N THR A 295 -1.03 18.33 -14.86
CA THR A 295 -2.21 18.96 -14.27
C THR A 295 -2.90 17.93 -13.40
N GLN A 296 -3.34 18.36 -12.23
CA GLN A 296 -4.10 17.52 -11.31
C GLN A 296 -5.11 18.40 -10.57
N LYS A 297 -6.24 17.79 -10.20
CA LYS A 297 -7.30 18.44 -9.43
C LYS A 297 -7.94 17.40 -8.50
#